data_652bcd77375ab9b8bc5046d8b3ec2220
#
_entry.id   652bcd77375ab9b8bc5046d8b3ec2220
#
_cell.length_a   1.000
_cell.length_b   1.000
_cell.length_c   1.000
_cell.angle_alpha   90.00
_cell.angle_beta   90.00
_cell.angle_gamma   90.00
#
_symmetry.space_group_name_H-M   'P 1'
#
loop_
_entity.id
_entity.type
_entity.pdbx_description
1 polymer ?
#
loop_
_entity_poly.entity_id
_entity_poly.type
_entity_poly.pdbx_seq_one_letter_code
_entity_poly.pdbx_strand_id
1 'polypeptide(L)'
;MLAMAETVWPRAQLVWSPITRLHRPTLLEKSSKDALAWIDLRTMSVHVNLRRATPLMGTTAARSAGPEELVLALLAHEVGHYVLAPGDMATAARIHMRVRSALIDCDEQVGMVANLWCDLLINDELQRHRGVSMISLLEAVEAVEAVEAAGAVSERRVRQETEPHGREIPDASGPQWWPTYLRCYEIAWELAPGTLHRQGVAGETEARLMARLARVYASAPVQGAAGFAALLRPMIMDEDLQQKRSQRLRMSGRGRSGRDCGGVTGAGELPVSVIGDTDLLKPVIHPAQDPLVLGADPADPLAPRAPEDSQNNNDGAALQGAGSRSQDIQPADLSAVARSLGVDMPALEIASRYYQESAAPYLVRLPPVRRAGRDDPLMGNLETWETGEDLADIDWSATMAASPWVVPGVTTRRRHFERDPGEDQHMVPTNLDLYLDSSGSMPDPAVRLSPVALAGAILALSALRSGACVQATTWSGPEQIAGTDGFTQDAQEVLAAIVAHFGGSTSFPLGIMSRTHLAARADGAGRAPCHIAVVSDDGVVSMFADHRSGECENTGSNEEGIAVRALTAAGGGGTLLLNTEPEHVKKLRLPGEYAVHSVRNLDEVRRFSAGLARAIWEAPR
;
A
#
# COMPACT_ATOMS: atom_id res chain seq x y z
N MET A 1 -9.34 -23.94 11.16
CA MET A 1 -8.44 -22.94 10.54
C MET A 1 -9.19 -21.80 9.88
N LEU A 2 -10.12 -22.05 8.94
CA LEU A 2 -10.84 -21.02 8.18
C LEU A 2 -11.58 -20.03 9.10
N ALA A 3 -12.46 -20.51 9.97
CA ALA A 3 -13.20 -19.67 10.92
C ALA A 3 -12.28 -18.94 11.93
N MET A 4 -11.19 -19.58 12.35
CA MET A 4 -10.19 -18.94 13.24
C MET A 4 -9.46 -17.79 12.53
N ALA A 5 -9.05 -17.96 11.28
CA ALA A 5 -8.36 -16.91 10.54
C ALA A 5 -9.26 -15.66 10.37
N GLU A 6 -10.54 -15.83 10.10
CA GLU A 6 -11.49 -14.71 10.00
C GLU A 6 -11.70 -13.99 11.35
N THR A 7 -11.78 -14.75 12.43
CA THR A 7 -11.96 -14.20 13.79
C THR A 7 -10.72 -13.45 14.26
N VAL A 8 -9.54 -14.00 13.99
CA VAL A 8 -8.25 -13.46 14.46
C VAL A 8 -7.74 -12.31 13.61
N TRP A 9 -8.16 -12.20 12.33
CA TRP A 9 -7.65 -11.21 11.38
C TRP A 9 -7.68 -9.75 11.87
N PRO A 10 -8.78 -9.24 12.45
CA PRO A 10 -8.81 -7.88 12.98
C PRO A 10 -7.77 -7.65 14.08
N ARG A 11 -7.55 -8.68 14.94
CA ARG A 11 -6.55 -8.64 16.01
C ARG A 11 -5.14 -8.64 15.44
N ALA A 12 -4.85 -9.42 14.39
CA ALA A 12 -3.55 -9.47 13.73
C ALA A 12 -3.14 -8.11 13.15
N GLN A 13 -4.09 -7.37 12.57
CA GLN A 13 -3.85 -6.01 12.11
C GLN A 13 -3.62 -5.04 13.28
N LEU A 14 -4.44 -5.15 14.33
CA LEU A 14 -4.39 -4.27 15.50
C LEU A 14 -3.07 -4.40 16.28
N VAL A 15 -2.45 -5.57 16.26
CA VAL A 15 -1.12 -5.81 16.86
C VAL A 15 -0.09 -4.80 16.34
N TRP A 16 -0.17 -4.45 15.05
CA TRP A 16 0.75 -3.49 14.45
C TRP A 16 0.31 -2.05 14.63
N SER A 17 -0.93 -1.74 14.31
CA SER A 17 -1.45 -0.38 14.42
C SER A 17 -2.98 -0.37 14.32
N PRO A 18 -3.67 0.50 15.08
CA PRO A 18 -5.12 0.68 14.97
C PRO A 18 -5.56 1.25 13.60
N ILE A 19 -4.62 1.78 12.82
CA ILE A 19 -4.90 2.34 11.49
C ILE A 19 -4.58 1.39 10.34
N THR A 20 -3.90 0.26 10.61
CA THR A 20 -3.61 -0.74 9.57
C THR A 20 -4.91 -1.34 9.05
N ARG A 21 -5.09 -1.33 7.71
CA ARG A 21 -6.24 -1.93 7.04
C ARG A 21 -5.76 -2.68 5.81
N LEU A 22 -5.82 -3.99 5.87
CA LEU A 22 -5.56 -4.89 4.76
C LEU A 22 -6.82 -5.71 4.46
N HIS A 23 -6.94 -6.18 3.23
CA HIS A 23 -8.01 -7.09 2.84
C HIS A 23 -7.95 -8.39 3.66
N ARG A 24 -9.08 -9.08 3.76
CA ARG A 24 -9.13 -10.39 4.43
C ARG A 24 -8.16 -11.36 3.78
N PRO A 25 -7.49 -12.23 4.56
CA PRO A 25 -6.54 -13.18 4.01
C PRO A 25 -7.25 -14.19 3.10
N THR A 26 -6.61 -14.50 1.97
CA THR A 26 -7.08 -15.55 1.06
C THR A 26 -6.55 -16.90 1.53
N LEU A 27 -7.44 -17.83 1.79
CA LEU A 27 -7.10 -19.17 2.27
C LEU A 27 -7.09 -20.14 1.08
N LEU A 28 -5.96 -20.78 0.81
CA LEU A 28 -5.74 -21.64 -0.35
C LEU A 28 -5.61 -23.11 0.07
N GLU A 29 -6.49 -23.96 -0.42
CA GLU A 29 -6.39 -25.42 -0.23
C GLU A 29 -5.27 -26.03 -1.10
N LYS A 30 -5.03 -25.42 -2.27
CA LYS A 30 -3.99 -25.83 -3.22
C LYS A 30 -3.16 -24.62 -3.60
N SER A 31 -1.86 -24.69 -3.41
CA SER A 31 -0.90 -23.68 -3.83
C SER A 31 0.28 -24.32 -4.55
N SER A 32 0.80 -23.64 -5.55
CA SER A 32 2.09 -23.97 -6.18
C SER A 32 3.26 -23.55 -5.30
N LYS A 33 3.05 -22.61 -4.37
CA LYS A 33 4.06 -22.18 -3.40
C LYS A 33 4.04 -23.12 -2.20
N ASP A 34 5.22 -23.52 -1.75
CA ASP A 34 5.42 -24.39 -0.59
C ASP A 34 5.54 -23.60 0.74
N ALA A 35 5.17 -22.34 0.73
CA ALA A 35 5.14 -21.47 1.92
C ALA A 35 3.92 -21.73 2.79
N LEU A 36 4.05 -21.46 4.11
CA LEU A 36 2.93 -21.49 5.06
C LEU A 36 1.90 -20.40 4.79
N ALA A 37 2.40 -19.19 4.63
CA ALA A 37 1.66 -18.00 4.26
C ALA A 37 2.61 -17.07 3.49
N TRP A 38 2.08 -16.07 2.83
CA TRP A 38 2.87 -15.00 2.18
C TRP A 38 1.99 -13.79 1.91
N ILE A 39 2.61 -12.62 1.87
CA ILE A 39 1.98 -11.44 1.33
C ILE A 39 2.32 -11.30 -0.16
N ASP A 40 1.33 -10.99 -0.98
CA ASP A 40 1.57 -10.60 -2.37
C ASP A 40 1.80 -9.08 -2.42
N LEU A 41 3.03 -8.67 -2.70
CA LEU A 41 3.41 -7.25 -2.76
C LEU A 41 2.71 -6.50 -3.89
N ARG A 42 2.13 -7.16 -4.88
CA ARG A 42 1.36 -6.50 -5.95
C ARG A 42 -0.01 -6.05 -5.47
N THR A 43 -0.70 -6.95 -4.77
CA THR A 43 -2.09 -6.74 -4.33
C THR A 43 -2.19 -6.38 -2.85
N MET A 44 -1.08 -6.45 -2.10
CA MET A 44 -1.04 -6.32 -0.64
C MET A 44 -2.05 -7.24 0.05
N SER A 45 -2.25 -8.41 -0.51
CA SER A 45 -3.12 -9.43 0.06
C SER A 45 -2.31 -10.55 0.70
N VAL A 46 -2.75 -10.97 1.87
CA VAL A 46 -2.16 -12.09 2.61
C VAL A 46 -2.81 -13.38 2.13
N HIS A 47 -1.98 -14.36 1.82
CA HIS A 47 -2.39 -15.70 1.43
C HIS A 47 -1.91 -16.72 2.44
N VAL A 48 -2.76 -17.68 2.79
CA VAL A 48 -2.43 -18.78 3.72
C VAL A 48 -2.63 -20.11 3.02
N ASN A 49 -1.60 -20.93 3.01
CA ASN A 49 -1.63 -22.29 2.47
C ASN A 49 -2.17 -23.25 3.53
N LEU A 50 -3.44 -23.62 3.42
CA LEU A 50 -4.12 -24.49 4.40
C LEU A 50 -3.46 -25.86 4.53
N ARG A 51 -2.89 -26.38 3.44
CA ARG A 51 -2.19 -27.68 3.45
C ARG A 51 -0.97 -27.65 4.36
N ARG A 52 -0.21 -26.56 4.36
CA ARG A 52 1.01 -26.39 5.17
C ARG A 52 0.69 -25.89 6.58
N ALA A 53 -0.32 -25.03 6.74
CA ALA A 53 -0.66 -24.41 8.01
C ALA A 53 -1.54 -25.31 8.91
N THR A 54 -2.38 -26.20 8.36
CA THR A 54 -3.25 -27.07 9.17
C THR A 54 -2.47 -28.04 10.07
N PRO A 55 -1.37 -28.69 9.65
CA PRO A 55 -0.58 -29.57 10.52
C PRO A 55 -0.04 -28.87 11.77
N LEU A 56 0.23 -27.56 11.73
CA LEU A 56 0.69 -26.79 12.90
C LEU A 56 -0.29 -26.89 14.07
N MET A 57 -1.60 -26.98 13.79
CA MET A 57 -2.66 -27.04 14.81
C MET A 57 -2.63 -28.36 15.61
N GLY A 58 -2.00 -29.40 15.10
CA GLY A 58 -1.82 -30.69 15.77
C GLY A 58 -0.61 -30.78 16.72
N THR A 59 0.25 -29.77 16.72
CA THR A 59 1.50 -29.78 17.49
C THR A 59 1.29 -29.58 18.99
N THR A 60 2.32 -29.89 19.79
CA THR A 60 2.30 -29.65 21.22
C THR A 60 2.29 -28.16 21.53
N ALA A 61 3.00 -27.37 20.76
CA ALA A 61 3.01 -25.91 20.85
C ALA A 61 1.60 -25.32 20.66
N ALA A 62 0.83 -25.81 19.67
CA ALA A 62 -0.56 -25.41 19.46
C ALA A 62 -1.47 -25.76 20.62
N ARG A 63 -1.26 -26.91 21.27
CA ARG A 63 -2.04 -27.31 22.46
C ARG A 63 -1.70 -26.47 23.68
N SER A 64 -0.44 -26.04 23.81
CA SER A 64 0.03 -25.22 24.93
C SER A 64 -0.37 -23.75 24.80
N ALA A 65 -0.14 -23.15 23.67
CA ALA A 65 -0.43 -21.72 23.44
C ALA A 65 -1.89 -21.43 23.03
N GLY A 66 -2.57 -22.43 22.50
CA GLY A 66 -3.88 -22.30 21.86
C GLY A 66 -3.76 -22.12 20.33
N PRO A 67 -4.63 -22.81 19.55
CA PRO A 67 -4.57 -22.76 18.10
C PRO A 67 -4.85 -21.34 17.53
N GLU A 68 -5.66 -20.54 18.22
CA GLU A 68 -5.93 -19.15 17.82
C GLU A 68 -4.69 -18.26 17.94
N GLU A 69 -3.86 -18.46 18.97
CA GLU A 69 -2.63 -17.68 19.14
C GLU A 69 -1.58 -18.03 18.07
N LEU A 70 -1.52 -19.31 17.62
CA LEU A 70 -0.67 -19.66 16.49
C LEU A 70 -1.13 -19.00 15.19
N VAL A 71 -2.44 -18.99 14.95
CA VAL A 71 -3.02 -18.31 13.77
C VAL A 71 -2.77 -16.80 13.85
N LEU A 72 -2.89 -16.23 15.06
CA LEU A 72 -2.54 -14.82 15.29
C LEU A 72 -1.08 -14.54 14.96
N ALA A 73 -0.15 -15.37 15.46
CA ALA A 73 1.27 -15.20 15.21
C ALA A 73 1.59 -15.27 13.72
N LEU A 74 1.03 -16.26 13.01
CA LEU A 74 1.20 -16.40 11.57
C LEU A 74 0.67 -15.18 10.79
N LEU A 75 -0.56 -14.75 11.07
CA LEU A 75 -1.17 -13.62 10.36
C LEU A 75 -0.52 -12.28 10.75
N ALA A 76 -0.13 -12.08 11.99
CA ALA A 76 0.58 -10.89 12.42
C ALA A 76 1.98 -10.80 11.79
N HIS A 77 2.66 -11.94 11.57
CA HIS A 77 3.91 -12.00 10.83
C HIS A 77 3.73 -11.49 9.39
N GLU A 78 2.72 -11.98 8.66
CA GLU A 78 2.46 -11.54 7.29
C GLU A 78 2.08 -10.05 7.22
N VAL A 79 1.32 -9.54 8.19
CA VAL A 79 1.07 -8.08 8.29
C VAL A 79 2.36 -7.32 8.56
N GLY A 80 3.33 -7.93 9.25
CA GLY A 80 4.65 -7.35 9.52
C GLY A 80 5.43 -7.04 8.26
N HIS A 81 5.32 -7.87 7.22
CA HIS A 81 5.94 -7.59 5.93
C HIS A 81 5.39 -6.32 5.27
N TYR A 82 4.16 -5.95 5.56
CA TYR A 82 3.57 -4.69 5.09
C TYR A 82 3.95 -3.48 5.97
N VAL A 83 4.06 -3.69 7.30
CA VAL A 83 4.21 -2.56 8.25
C VAL A 83 5.66 -2.25 8.58
N LEU A 84 6.52 -3.28 8.66
CA LEU A 84 7.89 -3.16 9.18
C LEU A 84 8.96 -3.41 8.12
N ALA A 85 9.01 -4.61 7.54
CA ALA A 85 10.08 -5.01 6.62
C ALA A 85 9.60 -6.07 5.60
N PRO A 86 9.68 -5.79 4.28
CA PRO A 86 10.25 -4.59 3.66
C PRO A 86 9.32 -3.36 3.67
N GLY A 87 8.03 -3.49 3.91
CA GLY A 87 7.03 -2.42 3.91
C GLY A 87 6.56 -2.05 2.50
N ASP A 88 7.46 -1.88 1.55
CA ASP A 88 7.18 -1.48 0.16
C ASP A 88 8.16 -2.13 -0.83
N MET A 89 7.83 -2.06 -2.13
CA MET A 89 8.64 -2.66 -3.20
C MET A 89 10.02 -1.99 -3.37
N ALA A 90 10.12 -0.69 -3.14
CA ALA A 90 11.39 0.04 -3.27
C ALA A 90 12.36 -0.39 -2.16
N THR A 91 11.88 -0.51 -0.94
CA THR A 91 12.66 -1.03 0.19
C THR A 91 13.02 -2.51 0.00
N ALA A 92 12.09 -3.33 -0.50
CA ALA A 92 12.37 -4.73 -0.86
C ALA A 92 13.51 -4.83 -1.89
N ALA A 93 13.45 -4.02 -2.94
CA ALA A 93 14.50 -3.95 -3.96
C ALA A 93 15.86 -3.56 -3.36
N ARG A 94 15.90 -2.55 -2.50
CA ARG A 94 17.12 -2.12 -1.80
C ARG A 94 17.70 -3.22 -0.91
N ILE A 95 16.88 -3.91 -0.13
CA ILE A 95 17.29 -5.05 0.69
C ILE A 95 17.90 -6.15 -0.20
N HIS A 96 17.23 -6.53 -1.30
CA HIS A 96 17.74 -7.53 -2.23
C HIS A 96 19.09 -7.14 -2.83
N MET A 97 19.27 -5.88 -3.22
CA MET A 97 20.54 -5.40 -3.77
C MET A 97 21.66 -5.42 -2.72
N ARG A 98 21.37 -5.03 -1.48
CA ARG A 98 22.34 -5.11 -0.37
C ARG A 98 22.71 -6.56 -0.05
N VAL A 99 21.74 -7.47 -0.03
CA VAL A 99 22.00 -8.91 0.14
C VAL A 99 22.85 -9.43 -1.01
N ARG A 100 22.49 -9.11 -2.26
CA ARG A 100 23.26 -9.52 -3.45
C ARG A 100 24.70 -9.03 -3.41
N SER A 101 24.96 -7.81 -2.94
CA SER A 101 26.32 -7.28 -2.83
C SER A 101 27.21 -8.08 -1.87
N ALA A 102 26.63 -8.79 -0.92
CA ALA A 102 27.33 -9.66 0.03
C ALA A 102 27.38 -11.14 -0.45
N LEU A 103 26.38 -11.60 -1.20
CA LEU A 103 26.26 -12.97 -1.71
C LEU A 103 26.86 -13.10 -3.10
N ILE A 104 28.10 -12.66 -3.28
CA ILE A 104 28.80 -12.79 -4.56
C ILE A 104 28.82 -14.28 -4.97
N ASP A 105 28.41 -14.57 -6.21
CA ASP A 105 28.30 -15.93 -6.78
C ASP A 105 27.19 -16.85 -6.19
N CYS A 106 26.26 -16.30 -5.41
CA CYS A 106 25.12 -17.02 -4.82
C CYS A 106 23.78 -16.35 -5.15
N ASP A 107 23.58 -15.89 -6.39
CA ASP A 107 22.41 -15.11 -6.83
C ASP A 107 21.07 -15.83 -6.57
N GLU A 108 21.04 -17.17 -6.69
CA GLU A 108 19.84 -17.98 -6.45
C GLU A 108 19.34 -17.91 -4.99
N GLN A 109 20.20 -17.53 -4.04
CA GLN A 109 19.89 -17.48 -2.62
C GLN A 109 19.49 -16.07 -2.14
N VAL A 110 19.63 -15.04 -2.99
CA VAL A 110 19.39 -13.65 -2.61
C VAL A 110 17.98 -13.44 -2.08
N GLY A 111 16.96 -13.96 -2.76
CA GLY A 111 15.57 -13.85 -2.34
C GLY A 111 15.30 -14.48 -0.97
N MET A 112 15.82 -15.69 -0.77
CA MET A 112 15.69 -16.40 0.50
C MET A 112 16.36 -15.63 1.65
N VAL A 113 17.59 -15.17 1.47
CA VAL A 113 18.33 -14.45 2.52
C VAL A 113 17.70 -13.11 2.83
N ALA A 114 17.20 -12.40 1.82
CA ALA A 114 16.47 -11.15 2.00
C ALA A 114 15.19 -11.36 2.83
N ASN A 115 14.46 -12.45 2.56
CA ASN A 115 13.28 -12.81 3.34
C ASN A 115 13.62 -13.17 4.78
N LEU A 116 14.63 -14.02 5.02
CA LEU A 116 15.08 -14.37 6.36
C LEU A 116 15.49 -13.15 7.19
N TRP A 117 16.09 -12.15 6.55
CA TRP A 117 16.40 -10.88 7.22
C TRP A 117 15.15 -10.14 7.65
N CYS A 118 14.15 -10.00 6.77
CA CYS A 118 12.88 -9.39 7.10
C CYS A 118 12.15 -10.16 8.21
N ASP A 119 12.11 -11.50 8.11
CA ASP A 119 11.49 -12.38 9.09
C ASP A 119 12.14 -12.23 10.47
N LEU A 120 13.47 -12.11 10.51
CA LEU A 120 14.18 -11.88 11.77
C LEU A 120 13.73 -10.61 12.46
N LEU A 121 13.61 -9.52 11.72
CA LEU A 121 13.18 -8.23 12.27
C LEU A 121 11.70 -8.26 12.70
N ILE A 122 10.83 -8.86 11.89
CA ILE A 122 9.39 -8.95 12.16
C ILE A 122 9.15 -9.82 13.41
N ASN A 123 9.76 -11.00 13.45
CA ASN A 123 9.58 -11.95 14.56
C ASN A 123 10.09 -11.37 15.87
N ASP A 124 11.23 -10.66 15.85
CA ASP A 124 11.78 -10.01 17.01
C ASP A 124 10.88 -8.88 17.53
N GLU A 125 10.34 -8.04 16.65
CA GLU A 125 9.38 -6.99 17.01
C GLU A 125 8.10 -7.59 17.61
N LEU A 126 7.53 -8.63 16.99
CA LEU A 126 6.32 -9.30 17.47
C LEU A 126 6.50 -9.93 18.84
N GLN A 127 7.59 -10.68 19.02
CA GLN A 127 7.88 -11.39 20.27
C GLN A 127 8.13 -10.43 21.42
N ARG A 128 8.87 -9.35 21.22
CA ARG A 128 9.34 -8.48 22.31
C ARG A 128 8.46 -7.28 22.57
N HIS A 129 7.89 -6.70 21.54
CA HIS A 129 7.21 -5.40 21.66
C HIS A 129 5.70 -5.48 21.41
N ARG A 130 5.22 -6.57 20.78
CA ARG A 130 3.81 -6.68 20.41
C ARG A 130 3.04 -7.74 21.19
N GLY A 131 3.73 -8.50 22.06
CA GLY A 131 3.11 -9.51 22.89
C GLY A 131 2.54 -10.71 22.13
N VAL A 132 3.08 -11.00 20.95
CA VAL A 132 2.72 -12.16 20.12
C VAL A 132 3.79 -13.23 20.27
N SER A 133 3.41 -14.45 20.65
CA SER A 133 4.38 -15.54 20.86
C SER A 133 4.87 -16.13 19.55
N MET A 134 6.00 -15.64 19.05
CA MET A 134 6.68 -16.22 17.91
C MET A 134 7.41 -17.52 18.27
N ILE A 135 7.77 -17.71 19.54
CA ILE A 135 8.35 -18.96 20.05
C ILE A 135 7.42 -20.13 19.73
N SER A 136 6.13 -20.01 20.09
CA SER A 136 5.16 -21.07 19.85
C SER A 136 4.96 -21.39 18.37
N LEU A 137 5.02 -20.38 17.51
CA LEU A 137 4.93 -20.57 16.06
C LEU A 137 6.16 -21.31 15.53
N LEU A 138 7.37 -20.91 15.91
CA LEU A 138 8.62 -21.55 15.47
C LEU A 138 8.71 -23.00 15.99
N GLU A 139 8.34 -23.27 17.25
CA GLU A 139 8.26 -24.63 17.79
C GLU A 139 7.26 -25.51 17.02
N ALA A 140 6.12 -24.94 16.61
CA ALA A 140 5.13 -25.66 15.82
C ALA A 140 5.64 -25.99 14.43
N VAL A 141 6.34 -25.04 13.78
CA VAL A 141 6.96 -25.24 12.47
C VAL A 141 8.03 -26.33 12.53
N GLU A 142 8.95 -26.23 13.49
CA GLU A 142 10.00 -27.25 13.69
C GLU A 142 9.42 -28.65 13.97
N ALA A 143 8.35 -28.75 14.75
CA ALA A 143 7.71 -30.02 15.05
C ALA A 143 7.09 -30.66 13.78
N VAL A 144 6.47 -29.88 12.90
CA VAL A 144 5.90 -30.39 11.64
C VAL A 144 7.00 -30.81 10.69
N GLU A 145 8.06 -30.02 10.54
CA GLU A 145 9.18 -30.34 9.67
C GLU A 145 9.94 -31.59 10.13
N ALA A 146 10.11 -31.77 11.43
CA ALA A 146 10.72 -32.98 11.99
C ALA A 146 9.92 -34.26 11.66
N VAL A 147 8.59 -34.17 11.70
CA VAL A 147 7.69 -35.29 11.32
C VAL A 147 7.78 -35.57 9.83
N GLU A 148 7.78 -34.56 8.98
CA GLU A 148 7.93 -34.70 7.51
C GLU A 148 9.28 -35.32 7.16
N ALA A 149 10.36 -34.86 7.80
CA ALA A 149 11.71 -35.42 7.61
C ALA A 149 11.78 -36.90 8.01
N ALA A 150 11.21 -37.26 9.17
CA ALA A 150 11.15 -38.64 9.65
C ALA A 150 10.33 -39.54 8.72
N GLY A 151 9.21 -39.05 8.20
CA GLY A 151 8.41 -39.76 7.20
C GLY A 151 9.16 -40.02 5.91
N ALA A 152 9.87 -39.01 5.38
CA ALA A 152 10.70 -39.13 4.20
C ALA A 152 11.86 -40.15 4.37
N VAL A 153 12.47 -40.19 5.56
CA VAL A 153 13.51 -41.20 5.88
C VAL A 153 12.90 -42.59 5.92
N SER A 154 11.74 -42.78 6.52
CA SER A 154 11.04 -44.07 6.61
C SER A 154 10.65 -44.60 5.21
N GLU A 155 10.06 -43.76 4.35
CA GLU A 155 9.75 -44.15 2.96
C GLU A 155 10.98 -44.52 2.15
N ARG A 156 12.11 -43.84 2.39
CA ARG A 156 13.41 -44.16 1.74
C ARG A 156 13.96 -45.50 2.21
N ARG A 157 13.84 -45.79 3.50
CA ARG A 157 14.29 -47.08 4.04
C ARG A 157 13.49 -48.24 3.45
N VAL A 158 12.18 -48.08 3.32
CA VAL A 158 11.32 -49.09 2.65
C VAL A 158 11.70 -49.28 1.19
N ARG A 159 12.03 -48.20 0.45
CA ARG A 159 12.48 -48.29 -0.94
C ARG A 159 13.86 -48.92 -1.07
N GLN A 160 14.78 -48.69 -0.13
CA GLN A 160 16.11 -49.35 -0.13
C GLN A 160 16.04 -50.86 0.13
N GLU A 161 15.10 -51.31 0.94
CA GLU A 161 14.87 -52.72 1.20
C GLU A 161 14.24 -53.44 0.00
N THR A 162 13.56 -52.69 -0.90
CA THR A 162 12.97 -53.24 -2.12
C THR A 162 13.87 -53.17 -3.38
N GLU A 163 14.93 -52.32 -3.38
CA GLU A 163 15.89 -52.18 -4.49
C GLU A 163 17.33 -52.28 -3.99
N PRO A 164 17.98 -53.49 -4.10
CA PRO A 164 19.27 -53.74 -3.44
C PRO A 164 20.50 -53.14 -4.14
N HIS A 165 20.38 -52.25 -5.11
CA HIS A 165 21.52 -51.59 -5.76
C HIS A 165 21.70 -50.17 -5.27
N GLY A 166 22.49 -50.06 -4.19
CA GLY A 166 22.75 -48.86 -3.40
C GLY A 166 23.19 -47.62 -4.19
N ARG A 167 22.31 -46.61 -4.17
CA ARG A 167 22.73 -45.20 -4.30
C ARG A 167 22.72 -44.61 -2.89
N GLU A 168 23.87 -44.14 -2.42
CA GLU A 168 23.94 -43.29 -1.24
C GLU A 168 23.02 -42.10 -1.44
N ILE A 169 22.04 -41.97 -0.54
CA ILE A 169 21.03 -40.93 -0.57
C ILE A 169 21.55 -39.79 0.33
N PRO A 170 21.48 -38.51 -0.11
CA PRO A 170 21.93 -37.41 0.71
C PRO A 170 21.18 -37.37 2.04
N ASP A 171 21.91 -36.98 3.06
CA ASP A 171 21.44 -36.79 4.39
C ASP A 171 20.17 -35.90 4.41
N ALA A 172 19.15 -36.31 5.16
CA ALA A 172 17.89 -35.59 5.27
C ALA A 172 17.98 -34.43 6.27
N SER A 173 19.19 -34.07 6.71
CA SER A 173 19.41 -32.88 7.52
C SER A 173 19.05 -31.64 6.70
N GLY A 174 18.26 -30.75 7.31
CA GLY A 174 17.90 -29.45 6.71
C GLY A 174 19.11 -28.59 6.35
N PRO A 175 18.90 -27.34 5.87
CA PRO A 175 20.00 -26.45 5.52
C PRO A 175 20.95 -26.24 6.70
N GLN A 176 22.26 -26.21 6.46
CA GLN A 176 23.29 -26.09 7.52
C GLN A 176 23.21 -24.75 8.28
N TRP A 177 22.68 -23.71 7.66
CA TRP A 177 22.50 -22.39 8.28
C TRP A 177 21.27 -22.32 9.19
N TRP A 178 20.29 -23.23 9.05
CA TRP A 178 19.03 -23.15 9.79
C TRP A 178 19.19 -23.27 11.33
N PRO A 179 20.00 -24.20 11.86
CA PRO A 179 20.26 -24.23 13.31
C PRO A 179 20.87 -22.94 13.87
N THR A 180 21.78 -22.31 13.10
CA THR A 180 22.40 -21.03 13.47
C THR A 180 21.38 -19.90 13.46
N TYR A 181 20.48 -19.89 12.49
CA TYR A 181 19.41 -18.90 12.40
C TYR A 181 18.41 -19.03 13.56
N LEU A 182 17.99 -20.24 13.92
CA LEU A 182 17.15 -20.45 15.11
C LEU A 182 17.87 -20.10 16.42
N ARG A 183 19.17 -20.38 16.49
CA ARG A 183 20.00 -20.00 17.63
C ARG A 183 20.07 -18.48 17.82
N CYS A 184 20.01 -17.72 16.74
CA CYS A 184 19.92 -16.25 16.79
C CYS A 184 18.68 -15.80 17.57
N TYR A 185 17.51 -16.40 17.34
CA TYR A 185 16.29 -16.11 18.12
C TYR A 185 16.43 -16.52 19.58
N GLU A 186 17.01 -17.70 19.86
CA GLU A 186 17.22 -18.14 21.25
C GLU A 186 18.07 -17.13 22.04
N ILE A 187 19.12 -16.58 21.41
CA ILE A 187 19.97 -15.55 22.01
C ILE A 187 19.20 -14.23 22.17
N ALA A 188 18.51 -13.79 21.11
CA ALA A 188 17.75 -12.53 21.13
C ALA A 188 16.62 -12.53 22.17
N TRP A 189 16.02 -13.69 22.47
CA TRP A 189 14.90 -13.83 23.38
C TRP A 189 15.28 -14.49 24.73
N GLU A 190 16.58 -14.59 25.01
CA GLU A 190 17.12 -15.17 26.26
C GLU A 190 16.65 -16.60 26.54
N LEU A 191 16.47 -17.39 25.48
CA LEU A 191 16.07 -18.79 25.63
C LEU A 191 17.29 -19.70 25.86
N ALA A 192 17.03 -20.81 26.53
CA ALA A 192 18.07 -21.83 26.67
C ALA A 192 18.48 -22.41 25.30
N PRO A 193 19.77 -22.72 25.09
CA PRO A 193 20.20 -23.37 23.87
C PRO A 193 19.46 -24.67 23.59
N GLY A 194 18.97 -24.85 22.37
CA GLY A 194 18.22 -26.02 21.96
C GLY A 194 16.73 -25.98 22.28
N THR A 195 16.19 -24.82 22.68
CA THR A 195 14.75 -24.62 22.88
C THR A 195 14.00 -24.69 21.53
N LEU A 196 14.49 -23.97 20.53
CA LEU A 196 13.87 -23.93 19.20
C LEU A 196 14.40 -25.02 18.27
N HIS A 197 15.66 -25.40 18.41
CA HIS A 197 16.26 -26.44 17.57
C HIS A 197 17.11 -27.40 18.38
N ARG A 198 16.74 -28.69 18.41
CA ARG A 198 17.34 -29.71 19.27
C ARG A 198 18.65 -30.30 18.73
N GLN A 199 19.04 -30.05 17.49
CA GLN A 199 20.27 -30.57 16.90
C GLN A 199 21.38 -29.54 16.95
N GLY A 200 22.51 -29.96 17.52
CA GLY A 200 23.81 -29.27 17.70
C GLY A 200 24.00 -27.85 17.19
N VAL A 201 24.54 -27.00 18.05
CA VAL A 201 24.80 -25.61 17.76
C VAL A 201 26.06 -25.48 16.91
N ALA A 202 25.88 -25.31 15.60
CA ALA A 202 26.94 -24.81 14.73
C ALA A 202 26.75 -23.27 14.62
N GLY A 203 27.82 -22.47 14.75
CA GLY A 203 27.77 -21.02 14.47
C GLY A 203 27.28 -20.15 15.61
N GLU A 204 27.66 -20.44 16.86
CA GLU A 204 27.30 -19.60 18.03
C GLU A 204 27.75 -18.14 17.89
N THR A 205 28.91 -17.89 17.27
CA THR A 205 29.44 -16.54 17.02
C THR A 205 28.59 -15.79 16.02
N GLU A 206 28.26 -16.44 14.91
CA GLU A 206 27.40 -15.90 13.86
C GLU A 206 25.99 -15.62 14.40
N ALA A 207 25.43 -16.52 15.16
CA ALA A 207 24.12 -16.34 15.80
C ALA A 207 24.07 -15.13 16.73
N ARG A 208 25.14 -14.93 17.54
CA ARG A 208 25.27 -13.73 18.40
C ARG A 208 25.37 -12.43 17.58
N LEU A 209 26.15 -12.47 16.52
CA LEU A 209 26.28 -11.31 15.62
C LEU A 209 24.97 -11.00 14.89
N MET A 210 24.23 -12.02 14.45
CA MET A 210 22.90 -11.85 13.85
C MET A 210 21.90 -11.21 14.82
N ALA A 211 21.88 -11.67 16.08
CA ALA A 211 20.99 -11.14 17.12
C ALA A 211 21.32 -9.67 17.43
N ARG A 212 22.59 -9.30 17.52
CA ARG A 212 23.01 -7.91 17.69
C ARG A 212 22.69 -7.06 16.48
N LEU A 213 22.95 -7.58 15.27
CA LEU A 213 22.67 -6.89 14.02
C LEU A 213 21.18 -6.54 13.89
N ALA A 214 20.29 -7.49 14.24
CA ALA A 214 18.86 -7.26 14.23
C ALA A 214 18.45 -6.12 15.17
N ARG A 215 19.09 -6.01 16.35
CA ARG A 215 18.85 -4.92 17.30
C ARG A 215 19.28 -3.57 16.76
N VAL A 216 20.50 -3.51 16.26
CA VAL A 216 21.10 -2.25 15.77
C VAL A 216 20.34 -1.71 14.57
N TYR A 217 19.96 -2.59 13.64
CA TYR A 217 19.37 -2.19 12.37
C TYR A 217 17.84 -2.44 12.26
N ALA A 218 17.16 -2.63 13.40
CA ALA A 218 15.70 -2.80 13.41
C ALA A 218 14.93 -1.67 12.72
N SER A 219 15.40 -0.41 12.87
CA SER A 219 14.81 0.77 12.24
C SER A 219 15.39 1.09 10.85
N ALA A 220 16.49 0.43 10.46
CA ALA A 220 17.19 0.66 9.20
C ALA A 220 17.45 -0.67 8.45
N PRO A 221 16.41 -1.41 8.03
CA PRO A 221 16.53 -2.77 7.51
C PRO A 221 17.42 -2.88 6.26
N VAL A 222 17.47 -1.85 5.42
CA VAL A 222 18.34 -1.82 4.22
C VAL A 222 19.81 -1.84 4.60
N GLN A 223 20.19 -1.13 5.66
CA GLN A 223 21.61 -1.00 6.08
C GLN A 223 22.13 -2.32 6.66
N GLY A 224 21.32 -3.05 7.44
CA GLY A 224 21.72 -4.32 8.06
C GLY A 224 21.73 -5.51 7.10
N ALA A 225 21.04 -5.42 5.98
CA ALA A 225 20.80 -6.56 5.08
C ALA A 225 22.09 -7.20 4.52
N ALA A 226 23.07 -6.38 4.11
CA ALA A 226 24.35 -6.89 3.61
C ALA A 226 25.18 -7.58 4.70
N GLY A 227 25.18 -7.04 5.93
CA GLY A 227 25.84 -7.65 7.09
C GLY A 227 25.24 -9.01 7.44
N PHE A 228 23.92 -9.11 7.44
CA PHE A 228 23.22 -10.38 7.65
C PHE A 228 23.57 -11.43 6.59
N ALA A 229 23.57 -11.03 5.33
CA ALA A 229 23.95 -11.89 4.21
C ALA A 229 25.42 -12.34 4.31
N ALA A 230 26.32 -11.45 4.74
CA ALA A 230 27.74 -11.79 4.94
C ALA A 230 27.95 -12.87 6.01
N LEU A 231 27.12 -12.89 7.08
CA LEU A 231 27.15 -13.94 8.11
C LEU A 231 26.66 -15.29 7.61
N LEU A 232 25.65 -15.32 6.75
CA LEU A 232 25.09 -16.56 6.20
C LEU A 232 25.92 -17.12 5.03
N ARG A 233 26.64 -16.28 4.30
CA ARG A 233 27.34 -16.66 3.08
C ARG A 233 28.26 -17.88 3.22
N PRO A 234 29.14 -18.03 4.25
CA PRO A 234 29.99 -19.20 4.39
C PRO A 234 29.18 -20.51 4.46
N MET A 235 28.12 -20.53 5.22
CA MET A 235 27.26 -21.70 5.41
C MET A 235 26.50 -22.07 4.13
N ILE A 236 26.02 -21.05 3.39
CA ILE A 236 25.36 -21.26 2.09
C ILE A 236 26.32 -21.80 1.06
N MET A 237 27.55 -21.27 1.00
CA MET A 237 28.59 -21.74 0.05
C MET A 237 29.03 -23.18 0.34
N ASP A 238 29.16 -23.57 1.62
CA ASP A 238 29.52 -24.94 1.99
C ASP A 238 28.41 -25.92 1.59
N GLU A 239 27.14 -25.54 1.75
CA GLU A 239 26.00 -26.34 1.30
C GLU A 239 25.98 -26.50 -0.24
N ASP A 240 26.20 -25.41 -0.99
CA ASP A 240 26.28 -25.41 -2.44
C ASP A 240 27.43 -26.30 -2.96
N LEU A 241 28.59 -26.22 -2.32
CA LEU A 241 29.73 -27.06 -2.66
C LEU A 241 29.46 -28.55 -2.40
N GLN A 242 28.81 -28.87 -1.29
CA GLN A 242 28.39 -30.24 -0.97
C GLN A 242 27.34 -30.75 -1.97
N GLN A 243 26.37 -29.91 -2.35
CA GLN A 243 25.37 -30.25 -3.35
C GLN A 243 26.00 -30.47 -4.74
N LYS A 244 26.90 -29.59 -5.18
CA LYS A 244 27.63 -29.72 -6.43
C LYS A 244 28.53 -30.97 -6.46
N ARG A 245 29.17 -31.32 -5.34
CA ARG A 245 29.93 -32.59 -5.19
C ARG A 245 28.98 -33.79 -5.27
N SER A 246 27.85 -33.77 -4.62
CA SER A 246 26.83 -34.82 -4.65
C SER A 246 26.16 -34.94 -6.03
N GLN A 247 25.95 -33.84 -6.74
CA GLN A 247 25.41 -33.82 -8.11
C GLN A 247 26.43 -34.32 -9.16
N ARG A 248 27.71 -34.02 -9.00
CA ARG A 248 28.77 -34.57 -9.88
C ARG A 248 28.87 -36.09 -9.75
N LEU A 249 28.56 -36.65 -8.58
CA LEU A 249 28.43 -38.09 -8.36
C LEU A 249 27.10 -38.66 -8.89
N ARG A 250 26.14 -37.79 -9.25
CA ARG A 250 24.79 -38.16 -9.72
C ARG A 250 24.44 -37.42 -11.00
N MET A 251 24.87 -37.90 -12.11
CA MET A 251 24.31 -37.50 -13.40
C MET A 251 22.86 -38.00 -13.48
N SER A 252 21.92 -37.27 -12.96
CA SER A 252 20.52 -37.07 -13.36
C SER A 252 19.55 -36.77 -12.18
N GLY A 253 18.72 -35.74 -12.32
CA GLY A 253 17.38 -35.72 -11.76
C GLY A 253 17.02 -34.67 -10.71
N ARG A 254 16.30 -33.69 -11.17
CA ARG A 254 15.22 -32.92 -10.55
C ARG A 254 15.48 -32.15 -9.24
N GLY A 255 15.10 -30.86 -9.34
CA GLY A 255 15.21 -29.80 -8.38
C GLY A 255 14.59 -30.07 -7.01
N ARG A 256 15.17 -29.45 -6.02
CA ARG A 256 14.65 -29.37 -4.63
C ARG A 256 13.97 -28.04 -4.42
N SER A 257 12.78 -28.12 -3.84
CA SER A 257 12.10 -26.96 -3.27
C SER A 257 12.87 -26.46 -2.07
N GLY A 258 13.23 -25.18 -2.08
CA GLY A 258 13.76 -24.49 -0.89
C GLY A 258 12.64 -24.26 0.13
N ARG A 259 12.99 -24.21 1.41
CA ARG A 259 12.13 -23.70 2.48
C ARG A 259 11.96 -22.20 2.25
N ASP A 260 10.81 -21.81 1.70
CA ASP A 260 10.51 -20.45 1.37
C ASP A 260 9.27 -20.00 2.17
N CYS A 261 9.49 -19.13 3.14
CA CYS A 261 8.42 -18.33 3.69
C CYS A 261 8.23 -17.17 2.72
N GLY A 262 7.51 -17.40 1.63
CA GLY A 262 6.93 -16.37 0.79
C GLY A 262 7.83 -15.30 0.14
N GLY A 263 9.10 -15.55 -0.06
CA GLY A 263 10.01 -14.59 -0.69
C GLY A 263 9.76 -14.40 -2.18
N VAL A 264 10.09 -13.24 -2.69
CA VAL A 264 10.09 -12.91 -4.12
C VAL A 264 11.14 -13.74 -4.83
N THR A 265 10.75 -14.65 -5.74
CA THR A 265 11.66 -15.51 -6.48
C THR A 265 12.01 -14.90 -7.84
N GLY A 266 13.28 -14.84 -8.17
CA GLY A 266 13.79 -14.55 -9.52
C GLY A 266 15.02 -13.65 -9.53
N ALA A 267 16.22 -14.23 -9.73
CA ALA A 267 17.45 -13.49 -9.96
C ALA A 267 17.66 -13.29 -11.47
N GLY A 268 17.39 -12.07 -11.94
CA GLY A 268 17.85 -11.56 -13.24
C GLY A 268 19.02 -10.58 -13.05
N GLU A 269 19.74 -10.25 -14.11
CA GLU A 269 20.78 -9.21 -14.07
C GLU A 269 20.16 -7.86 -13.72
N LEU A 270 20.64 -7.23 -12.63
CA LEU A 270 20.20 -5.91 -12.23
C LEU A 270 20.74 -4.85 -13.18
N PRO A 271 19.91 -3.92 -13.68
CA PRO A 271 20.39 -2.87 -14.55
C PRO A 271 21.30 -1.89 -13.79
N VAL A 272 22.33 -1.42 -14.48
CA VAL A 272 23.35 -0.49 -13.95
C VAL A 272 22.75 0.84 -13.48
N SER A 273 21.56 1.21 -13.94
CA SER A 273 20.87 2.47 -13.62
C SER A 273 20.40 2.61 -12.17
N VAL A 274 20.34 1.51 -11.41
CA VAL A 274 19.98 1.54 -9.97
C VAL A 274 21.16 1.99 -9.08
N ILE A 275 22.34 2.22 -9.66
CA ILE A 275 23.60 2.57 -8.97
C ILE A 275 23.59 4.01 -8.40
N GLY A 276 22.53 4.79 -8.57
CA GLY A 276 22.44 6.16 -8.07
C GLY A 276 22.15 6.32 -6.57
N ASP A 277 21.75 5.26 -5.87
CA ASP A 277 21.52 5.30 -4.43
C ASP A 277 22.86 5.10 -3.69
N THR A 278 23.30 6.14 -2.98
CA THR A 278 24.58 6.12 -2.23
C THR A 278 24.63 5.02 -1.18
N ASP A 279 23.49 4.59 -0.64
CA ASP A 279 23.41 3.51 0.34
C ASP A 279 23.71 2.15 -0.28
N LEU A 280 23.37 1.95 -1.54
CA LEU A 280 23.67 0.71 -2.27
C LEU A 280 25.14 0.57 -2.65
N LEU A 281 25.87 1.70 -2.73
CA LEU A 281 27.31 1.75 -3.01
C LEU A 281 28.17 1.63 -1.76
N LYS A 282 27.59 1.66 -0.56
CA LYS A 282 28.34 1.47 0.68
C LYS A 282 29.00 0.09 0.68
N PRO A 283 30.28 -0.01 1.10
CA PRO A 283 30.93 -1.30 1.20
C PRO A 283 30.18 -2.22 2.16
N VAL A 284 30.21 -3.52 1.88
CA VAL A 284 29.68 -4.52 2.79
C VAL A 284 30.62 -4.59 4.00
N ILE A 285 30.11 -4.20 5.16
CA ILE A 285 30.82 -4.31 6.45
C ILE A 285 30.37 -5.62 7.10
N HIS A 286 31.32 -6.52 7.37
CA HIS A 286 31.02 -7.71 8.13
C HIS A 286 30.65 -7.34 9.57
N PRO A 287 29.58 -7.90 10.18
CA PRO A 287 29.13 -7.51 11.53
C PRO A 287 30.19 -7.63 12.63
N ALA A 288 31.17 -8.52 12.46
CA ALA A 288 32.34 -8.62 13.36
C ALA A 288 33.29 -7.42 13.27
N GLN A 289 33.11 -6.51 12.32
CA GLN A 289 33.89 -5.27 12.13
C GLN A 289 33.06 -4.02 12.32
N ASP A 290 31.74 -4.17 12.54
CA ASP A 290 30.83 -3.06 12.78
C ASP A 290 30.86 -2.65 14.27
N PRO A 291 31.36 -1.43 14.61
CA PRO A 291 31.43 -0.98 16.00
C PRO A 291 30.07 -0.91 16.70
N LEU A 292 28.98 -0.63 15.96
CA LEU A 292 27.64 -0.57 16.49
C LEU A 292 27.17 -1.99 16.91
N VAL A 293 27.42 -2.97 16.04
CA VAL A 293 27.05 -4.37 16.30
C VAL A 293 27.90 -4.96 17.42
N LEU A 294 29.19 -4.67 17.48
CA LEU A 294 30.07 -5.16 18.53
C LEU A 294 29.73 -4.60 19.91
N GLY A 295 29.24 -3.35 19.97
CA GLY A 295 28.83 -2.68 21.20
C GLY A 295 27.42 -3.04 21.68
N ALA A 296 26.62 -3.74 20.90
CA ALA A 296 25.24 -4.03 21.22
C ALA A 296 25.10 -5.35 22.03
N ASP A 297 24.25 -5.32 23.06
CA ASP A 297 23.76 -6.55 23.71
C ASP A 297 22.54 -7.07 22.91
N PRO A 298 22.54 -8.32 22.44
CA PRO A 298 21.43 -8.86 21.68
C PRO A 298 20.13 -8.95 22.48
N ALA A 299 20.22 -9.06 23.80
CA ALA A 299 19.07 -9.14 24.69
C ALA A 299 18.61 -7.77 25.22
N ASP A 300 19.43 -6.73 25.14
CA ASP A 300 19.10 -5.40 25.63
C ASP A 300 18.12 -4.66 24.72
N PRO A 301 16.91 -4.29 25.20
CA PRO A 301 15.96 -3.50 24.42
C PRO A 301 16.44 -2.06 24.15
N LEU A 302 17.41 -1.56 24.94
CA LEU A 302 18.01 -0.24 24.79
C LEU A 302 19.33 -0.28 24.01
N ALA A 303 19.65 -1.41 23.36
CA ALA A 303 20.86 -1.52 22.54
C ALA A 303 20.96 -0.36 21.52
N PRO A 304 22.19 0.15 21.25
CA PRO A 304 22.40 1.19 20.27
C PRO A 304 21.79 0.79 18.91
N ARG A 305 21.07 1.71 18.29
CA ARG A 305 20.51 1.52 16.95
C ARG A 305 21.29 2.34 15.95
N ALA A 306 21.34 1.88 14.71
CA ALA A 306 21.82 2.72 13.62
C ALA A 306 20.97 3.99 13.54
N PRO A 307 21.57 5.14 13.23
CA PRO A 307 20.80 6.38 13.02
C PRO A 307 19.78 6.11 11.91
N GLU A 308 18.53 6.46 12.18
CA GLU A 308 17.48 6.43 11.16
C GLU A 308 17.94 7.34 10.03
N ASP A 309 17.86 6.85 8.79
CA ASP A 309 18.07 7.71 7.62
C ASP A 309 17.07 8.87 7.74
N SER A 310 17.58 10.10 7.68
CA SER A 310 16.85 11.35 7.96
C SER A 310 15.64 11.62 7.04
N GLN A 311 15.12 10.60 6.39
CA GLN A 311 13.95 10.68 5.52
C GLN A 311 12.62 10.72 6.28
N ASN A 312 12.57 10.45 7.60
CA ASN A 312 11.32 10.41 8.37
C ASN A 312 11.19 11.47 9.48
N ASN A 313 12.14 12.38 9.65
CA ASN A 313 11.99 13.47 10.62
C ASN A 313 11.28 14.67 9.99
N ASN A 314 9.97 14.66 10.03
CA ASN A 314 9.09 15.80 9.77
C ASN A 314 8.93 16.66 11.04
N ASP A 315 10.02 16.99 11.71
CA ASP A 315 10.04 18.05 12.71
C ASP A 315 10.92 19.19 12.23
N GLY A 316 10.27 20.35 12.06
CA GLY A 316 10.82 21.56 11.46
C GLY A 316 12.02 22.12 12.20
N ALA A 317 13.20 21.58 11.97
CA ALA A 317 14.47 22.19 12.28
C ALA A 317 15.25 22.43 10.98
N ALA A 318 15.61 23.67 10.78
CA ALA A 318 16.29 24.21 9.62
C ALA A 318 17.47 23.34 9.16
N LEU A 319 17.36 22.75 7.99
CA LEU A 319 18.46 22.15 7.25
C LEU A 319 19.23 23.23 6.49
N GLN A 320 20.26 23.76 7.12
CA GLN A 320 21.42 24.30 6.42
C GLN A 320 22.54 23.26 6.53
N GLY A 321 22.86 22.62 5.43
CA GLY A 321 24.01 21.71 5.33
C GLY A 321 23.98 20.82 4.11
N ALA A 322 24.65 21.26 3.06
CA ALA A 322 25.25 20.52 1.93
C ALA A 322 24.57 19.22 1.48
N GLY A 323 23.84 19.35 0.39
CA GLY A 323 23.19 18.31 -0.36
C GLY A 323 24.05 17.11 -0.71
N SER A 324 23.64 15.97 -0.19
CA SER A 324 23.65 14.73 -0.94
C SER A 324 22.19 14.46 -1.32
N ARG A 325 21.80 14.81 -2.54
CA ARG A 325 20.52 14.44 -3.10
C ARG A 325 20.55 12.92 -3.26
N SER A 326 19.91 12.19 -2.35
CA SER A 326 19.46 10.85 -2.64
C SER A 326 18.69 10.94 -3.97
N GLN A 327 19.22 10.35 -5.03
CA GLN A 327 18.46 10.24 -6.26
C GLN A 327 17.34 9.25 -5.96
N ASP A 328 16.12 9.74 -5.89
CA ASP A 328 14.93 8.87 -5.73
C ASP A 328 14.94 7.84 -6.86
N ILE A 329 14.72 6.56 -6.52
CA ILE A 329 14.57 5.49 -7.52
C ILE A 329 13.48 5.92 -8.50
N GLN A 330 13.77 5.82 -9.80
CA GLN A 330 12.80 6.19 -10.83
C GLN A 330 11.81 5.04 -11.09
N PRO A 331 10.58 5.29 -11.56
CA PRO A 331 9.62 4.23 -11.89
C PRO A 331 10.17 3.19 -12.88
N ALA A 332 10.95 3.62 -13.87
CA ALA A 332 11.61 2.70 -14.82
C ALA A 332 12.64 1.79 -14.13
N ASP A 333 13.38 2.32 -13.15
CA ASP A 333 14.36 1.53 -12.39
C ASP A 333 13.65 0.49 -11.52
N LEU A 334 12.54 0.86 -10.87
CA LEU A 334 11.73 -0.07 -10.11
C LEU A 334 11.14 -1.17 -11.01
N SER A 335 10.71 -0.81 -12.22
CA SER A 335 10.23 -1.78 -13.22
C SER A 335 11.34 -2.76 -13.63
N ALA A 336 12.58 -2.29 -13.80
CA ALA A 336 13.72 -3.13 -14.11
C ALA A 336 14.09 -4.05 -12.94
N VAL A 337 14.07 -3.53 -11.72
CA VAL A 337 14.30 -4.32 -10.49
C VAL A 337 13.20 -5.38 -10.31
N ALA A 338 11.93 -5.02 -10.45
CA ALA A 338 10.81 -5.96 -10.34
C ALA A 338 10.97 -7.14 -11.30
N ARG A 339 11.35 -6.87 -12.57
CA ARG A 339 11.65 -7.94 -13.56
C ARG A 339 12.83 -8.81 -13.14
N SER A 340 13.89 -8.21 -12.59
CA SER A 340 15.06 -8.96 -12.12
C SER A 340 14.74 -9.87 -10.92
N LEU A 341 13.72 -9.51 -10.13
CA LEU A 341 13.20 -10.30 -9.03
C LEU A 341 12.14 -11.34 -9.47
N GLY A 342 11.88 -11.47 -10.77
CA GLY A 342 10.88 -12.38 -11.32
C GLY A 342 9.44 -11.93 -11.08
N VAL A 343 9.23 -10.66 -10.73
CA VAL A 343 7.89 -10.06 -10.63
C VAL A 343 7.45 -9.62 -12.02
N ASP A 344 6.60 -10.44 -12.65
CA ASP A 344 6.04 -10.13 -13.97
C ASP A 344 4.81 -9.22 -13.78
N MET A 345 5.03 -7.92 -13.84
CA MET A 345 4.02 -6.87 -13.75
C MET A 345 4.13 -5.91 -14.94
N PRO A 346 3.00 -5.45 -15.51
CA PRO A 346 2.99 -4.37 -16.50
C PRO A 346 3.64 -3.09 -15.94
N ALA A 347 4.35 -2.34 -16.77
CA ALA A 347 5.05 -1.12 -16.36
C ALA A 347 4.09 -0.08 -15.73
N LEU A 348 2.86 0.04 -16.23
CA LEU A 348 1.84 0.93 -15.67
C LEU A 348 1.39 0.50 -14.27
N GLU A 349 1.28 -0.79 -14.01
CA GLU A 349 0.91 -1.32 -12.69
C GLU A 349 2.04 -1.05 -11.67
N ILE A 350 3.30 -1.22 -12.10
CA ILE A 350 4.47 -0.87 -11.27
C ILE A 350 4.50 0.64 -11.01
N ALA A 351 4.21 1.48 -12.02
CA ALA A 351 4.13 2.91 -11.86
C ALA A 351 3.00 3.30 -10.88
N SER A 352 1.80 2.72 -11.02
CA SER A 352 0.70 2.94 -10.07
C SER A 352 1.12 2.62 -8.65
N ARG A 353 1.80 1.51 -8.45
CA ARG A 353 2.33 1.09 -7.15
C ARG A 353 3.38 2.06 -6.62
N TYR A 354 4.32 2.46 -7.48
CA TYR A 354 5.35 3.45 -7.15
C TYR A 354 4.74 4.76 -6.62
N TYR A 355 3.74 5.31 -7.33
CA TYR A 355 3.08 6.55 -6.88
C TYR A 355 2.23 6.34 -5.63
N GLN A 356 1.62 5.18 -5.45
CA GLN A 356 0.91 4.84 -4.22
C GLN A 356 1.85 4.87 -3.01
N GLU A 357 3.01 4.22 -3.11
CA GLU A 357 4.03 4.17 -2.05
C GLU A 357 4.66 5.53 -1.81
N SER A 358 5.02 6.25 -2.89
CA SER A 358 5.61 7.58 -2.81
C SER A 358 4.66 8.63 -2.22
N ALA A 359 3.35 8.49 -2.42
CA ALA A 359 2.34 9.38 -1.86
C ALA A 359 2.01 9.09 -0.39
N ALA A 360 2.18 7.84 0.07
CA ALA A 360 1.74 7.39 1.38
C ALA A 360 2.20 8.26 2.57
N PRO A 361 3.47 8.75 2.64
CA PRO A 361 3.93 9.63 3.73
C PRO A 361 3.27 11.02 3.74
N TYR A 362 2.69 11.43 2.62
CA TYR A 362 2.16 12.79 2.41
C TYR A 362 0.63 12.85 2.41
N LEU A 363 -0.04 11.74 2.73
CA LEU A 363 -1.50 11.70 2.74
C LEU A 363 -2.06 12.62 3.82
N VAL A 364 -3.01 13.46 3.43
CA VAL A 364 -3.71 14.41 4.30
C VAL A 364 -5.10 13.91 4.61
N ARG A 365 -5.62 14.24 5.80
CA ARG A 365 -7.05 14.05 6.08
C ARG A 365 -7.84 15.20 5.50
N LEU A 366 -8.76 14.87 4.61
CA LEU A 366 -9.75 15.84 4.14
C LEU A 366 -10.92 15.83 5.14
N PRO A 367 -11.27 16.96 5.81
CA PRO A 367 -12.41 16.97 6.72
C PRO A 367 -13.72 16.86 5.93
N PRO A 368 -14.71 16.19 6.49
CA PRO A 368 -16.03 16.10 5.91
C PRO A 368 -16.76 17.47 5.99
N VAL A 369 -17.56 17.77 4.98
CA VAL A 369 -18.39 18.98 4.92
C VAL A 369 -19.75 18.67 5.55
N ARG A 370 -20.28 19.62 6.33
CA ARG A 370 -21.63 19.54 6.86
C ARG A 370 -22.64 19.67 5.72
N ARG A 371 -23.50 18.70 5.56
CA ARG A 371 -24.63 18.77 4.65
C ARG A 371 -25.91 18.92 5.46
N ALA A 372 -26.76 19.86 5.08
CA ALA A 372 -28.12 19.88 5.59
C ALA A 372 -28.78 18.54 5.31
N GLY A 373 -29.43 17.94 6.29
CA GLY A 373 -30.17 16.72 6.12
C GLY A 373 -31.17 16.85 4.94
N ARG A 374 -31.47 15.77 4.27
CA ARG A 374 -32.63 15.75 3.36
C ARG A 374 -33.83 16.20 4.15
N ASP A 375 -34.61 17.14 3.57
CA ASP A 375 -35.95 17.42 4.04
C ASP A 375 -36.80 16.15 3.85
N ASP A 376 -36.74 15.24 4.81
CA ASP A 376 -37.61 14.06 4.76
C ASP A 376 -39.02 14.53 5.09
N PRO A 377 -40.00 14.24 4.22
CA PRO A 377 -41.38 14.57 4.51
C PRO A 377 -41.85 13.76 5.72
N LEU A 378 -41.94 14.40 6.87
CA LEU A 378 -42.59 13.81 8.04
C LEU A 378 -44.09 13.80 7.81
N MET A 379 -44.71 12.65 8.11
CA MET A 379 -46.18 12.55 8.11
C MET A 379 -46.75 13.43 9.21
N GLY A 380 -47.25 14.58 8.81
CA GLY A 380 -47.95 15.51 9.68
C GLY A 380 -49.39 15.14 10.00
N ASN A 381 -50.13 16.03 10.62
CA ASN A 381 -51.51 15.81 11.04
C ASN A 381 -52.48 15.64 9.85
N LEU A 382 -53.56 14.91 10.11
CA LEU A 382 -54.68 14.84 9.19
C LEU A 382 -55.55 16.10 9.32
N GLU A 383 -55.70 16.80 8.21
CA GLU A 383 -56.56 17.97 8.08
C GLU A 383 -57.78 17.68 7.18
N THR A 384 -58.79 18.51 7.25
CA THR A 384 -59.92 18.45 6.31
C THR A 384 -59.44 19.00 4.96
N TRP A 385 -59.58 18.23 3.89
CA TRP A 385 -59.40 18.70 2.52
C TRP A 385 -60.55 19.62 2.14
N GLU A 386 -60.23 20.85 1.72
CA GLU A 386 -61.23 21.86 1.37
C GLU A 386 -61.61 21.82 -0.11
N THR A 387 -62.85 22.20 -0.42
CA THR A 387 -63.31 22.20 -1.80
C THR A 387 -62.59 23.30 -2.60
N GLY A 388 -61.84 22.89 -3.62
CA GLY A 388 -60.98 23.75 -4.46
C GLY A 388 -59.48 23.45 -4.37
N GLU A 389 -59.07 22.64 -3.41
CA GLU A 389 -57.70 22.09 -3.36
C GLU A 389 -57.50 20.94 -4.38
N ASP A 390 -56.23 20.58 -4.62
CA ASP A 390 -55.91 19.52 -5.56
C ASP A 390 -56.46 18.18 -5.04
N LEU A 391 -57.15 17.44 -5.92
CA LEU A 391 -57.69 16.12 -5.61
C LEU A 391 -56.60 15.05 -5.34
N ALA A 392 -55.37 15.29 -5.82
CA ALA A 392 -54.22 14.45 -5.55
C ALA A 392 -53.77 14.51 -4.07
N ASP A 393 -54.12 15.57 -3.34
CA ASP A 393 -53.79 15.73 -1.93
C ASP A 393 -54.71 14.97 -0.98
N ILE A 394 -55.79 14.38 -1.48
CA ILE A 394 -56.73 13.62 -0.67
C ILE A 394 -56.10 12.30 -0.21
N ASP A 395 -55.98 12.13 1.12
CA ASP A 395 -55.68 10.82 1.71
C ASP A 395 -56.96 9.96 1.74
N TRP A 396 -57.13 9.17 0.68
CA TRP A 396 -58.30 8.31 0.53
C TRP A 396 -58.39 7.28 1.64
N SER A 397 -57.28 6.77 2.16
CA SER A 397 -57.29 5.79 3.24
C SER A 397 -57.80 6.40 4.52
N ALA A 398 -57.32 7.59 4.88
CA ALA A 398 -57.80 8.31 6.05
C ALA A 398 -59.22 8.80 5.90
N THR A 399 -59.62 9.26 4.71
CA THR A 399 -60.98 9.66 4.38
C THR A 399 -61.97 8.53 4.60
N MET A 400 -61.72 7.35 4.04
CA MET A 400 -62.60 6.20 4.15
C MET A 400 -62.59 5.57 5.55
N ALA A 401 -61.50 5.69 6.30
CA ALA A 401 -61.46 5.27 7.70
C ALA A 401 -62.24 6.19 8.61
N ALA A 402 -62.35 7.48 8.30
CA ALA A 402 -63.08 8.48 9.10
C ALA A 402 -64.60 8.41 8.86
N SER A 403 -65.05 8.13 7.62
CA SER A 403 -66.47 8.02 7.24
C SER A 403 -66.69 7.14 6.00
N PRO A 404 -67.71 6.28 6.00
CA PRO A 404 -68.09 5.53 4.79
C PRO A 404 -68.72 6.42 3.70
N TRP A 405 -69.10 7.65 4.04
CA TRP A 405 -69.69 8.63 3.11
C TRP A 405 -68.66 9.70 2.78
N VAL A 406 -68.32 9.84 1.52
CA VAL A 406 -67.39 10.89 1.06
C VAL A 406 -68.18 12.14 0.76
N VAL A 407 -68.02 13.17 1.64
CA VAL A 407 -68.59 14.50 1.47
C VAL A 407 -67.45 15.48 1.31
N PRO A 408 -67.22 16.06 0.10
CA PRO A 408 -66.15 17.01 -0.14
C PRO A 408 -66.15 18.18 0.84
N GLY A 409 -65.01 18.52 1.43
CA GLY A 409 -64.84 19.60 2.40
C GLY A 409 -65.36 19.29 3.82
N VAL A 410 -65.94 18.08 4.06
CA VAL A 410 -66.49 17.69 5.38
C VAL A 410 -65.82 16.41 5.89
N THR A 411 -65.85 15.33 5.09
CA THR A 411 -65.28 14.03 5.47
C THR A 411 -63.97 13.73 4.73
N THR A 412 -63.68 14.48 3.67
CA THR A 412 -62.42 14.37 2.95
C THR A 412 -61.23 14.83 3.80
N ARG A 413 -60.21 13.99 3.86
CA ARG A 413 -59.01 14.23 4.64
C ARG A 413 -57.81 14.39 3.74
N ARG A 414 -56.91 15.34 4.05
CA ARG A 414 -55.58 15.45 3.48
C ARG A 414 -54.55 15.23 4.56
N ARG A 415 -53.40 14.72 4.16
CA ARG A 415 -52.26 14.60 5.05
C ARG A 415 -51.29 15.75 4.75
N HIS A 416 -51.05 16.56 5.73
CA HIS A 416 -50.01 17.58 5.60
C HIS A 416 -48.65 16.91 5.79
N PHE A 417 -47.72 17.15 4.88
CA PHE A 417 -46.35 16.75 5.05
C PHE A 417 -45.56 17.93 5.54
N GLU A 418 -45.19 17.92 6.79
CA GLU A 418 -44.25 18.91 7.34
C GLU A 418 -42.85 18.49 6.87
N ARG A 419 -42.11 19.47 6.36
CA ARG A 419 -40.69 19.32 6.11
C ARG A 419 -39.97 19.63 7.40
N ASP A 420 -39.46 18.63 8.10
CA ASP A 420 -38.52 18.86 9.18
C ASP A 420 -37.18 19.25 8.54
N PRO A 421 -36.67 20.45 8.78
CA PRO A 421 -35.31 20.81 8.40
C PRO A 421 -34.36 20.07 9.33
N GLY A 422 -34.26 18.75 9.18
CA GLY A 422 -33.58 17.76 10.02
C GLY A 422 -32.37 18.37 10.74
N GLU A 423 -32.40 18.36 12.06
CA GLU A 423 -31.27 18.78 12.90
C GLU A 423 -30.02 17.90 12.72
N ASP A 424 -30.17 16.75 12.11
CA ASP A 424 -29.06 15.83 11.83
C ASP A 424 -28.22 16.29 10.62
N GLN A 425 -27.25 17.13 10.91
CA GLN A 425 -26.23 17.52 9.96
C GLN A 425 -25.33 16.31 9.68
N HIS A 426 -25.58 15.61 8.58
CA HIS A 426 -24.70 14.52 8.16
C HIS A 426 -23.38 15.07 7.63
N MET A 427 -22.28 14.57 8.20
CA MET A 427 -20.93 14.86 7.72
C MET A 427 -20.64 14.02 6.48
N VAL A 428 -20.55 14.65 5.33
CA VAL A 428 -20.29 13.99 4.04
C VAL A 428 -18.90 14.36 3.55
N PRO A 429 -18.09 13.40 3.10
CA PRO A 429 -16.80 13.72 2.50
C PRO A 429 -17.01 14.50 1.18
N THR A 430 -16.14 15.47 0.92
CA THR A 430 -16.10 16.18 -0.36
C THR A 430 -15.47 15.30 -1.42
N ASN A 431 -16.18 15.01 -2.51
CA ASN A 431 -15.64 14.28 -3.64
C ASN A 431 -14.55 15.08 -4.37
N LEU A 432 -13.71 14.39 -5.09
CA LEU A 432 -12.62 15.00 -5.86
C LEU A 432 -12.77 14.68 -7.36
N ASP A 433 -12.83 15.73 -8.19
CA ASP A 433 -12.70 15.63 -9.64
C ASP A 433 -11.31 16.13 -10.03
N LEU A 434 -10.44 15.22 -10.45
CA LEU A 434 -9.01 15.45 -10.67
C LEU A 434 -8.67 15.39 -12.13
N TYR A 435 -8.07 16.46 -12.65
CA TYR A 435 -7.59 16.57 -14.02
C TYR A 435 -6.07 16.69 -14.05
N LEU A 436 -5.40 15.84 -14.82
CA LEU A 436 -3.96 15.72 -14.88
C LEU A 436 -3.48 15.94 -16.32
N ASP A 437 -2.59 16.89 -16.50
CA ASP A 437 -1.96 17.17 -17.78
C ASP A 437 -0.87 16.13 -18.08
N SER A 438 -0.95 15.53 -19.26
CA SER A 438 0.04 14.61 -19.81
C SER A 438 0.57 15.05 -21.17
N SER A 439 0.56 16.36 -21.43
CA SER A 439 1.13 16.96 -22.64
C SER A 439 2.65 16.70 -22.76
N GLY A 440 3.22 17.00 -23.91
CA GLY A 440 4.63 16.69 -24.21
C GLY A 440 5.65 17.40 -23.31
N SER A 441 5.26 18.44 -22.56
CA SER A 441 6.07 19.10 -21.53
C SER A 441 6.14 18.31 -20.22
N MET A 442 5.22 17.36 -20.00
CA MET A 442 5.15 16.56 -18.78
C MET A 442 5.99 15.28 -18.88
N PRO A 443 6.74 14.91 -17.85
CA PRO A 443 7.47 13.65 -17.83
C PRO A 443 6.52 12.45 -17.80
N ASP A 444 6.85 11.40 -18.56
CA ASP A 444 6.12 10.11 -18.52
C ASP A 444 6.22 9.47 -17.14
N PRO A 445 5.09 9.30 -16.41
CA PRO A 445 5.07 8.75 -15.07
C PRO A 445 5.56 7.30 -14.96
N ALA A 446 5.50 6.52 -16.04
CA ALA A 446 6.00 5.15 -16.05
C ALA A 446 7.54 5.07 -16.20
N VAL A 447 8.17 6.14 -16.66
CA VAL A 447 9.61 6.21 -16.93
C VAL A 447 10.34 7.03 -15.87
N ARG A 448 9.83 8.22 -15.60
CA ARG A 448 10.45 9.18 -14.67
C ARG A 448 9.45 9.64 -13.62
N LEU A 449 9.97 9.99 -12.46
CA LEU A 449 9.18 10.60 -11.41
C LEU A 449 8.55 11.91 -11.92
N SER A 450 7.22 11.89 -12.02
CA SER A 450 6.38 13.01 -12.44
C SER A 450 5.83 13.73 -11.22
N PRO A 451 6.16 15.03 -11.01
CA PRO A 451 5.56 15.84 -9.94
C PRO A 451 4.04 15.93 -10.08
N VAL A 452 3.52 15.94 -11.30
CA VAL A 452 2.08 15.98 -11.62
C VAL A 452 1.40 14.71 -11.14
N ALA A 453 1.93 13.53 -11.51
CA ALA A 453 1.39 12.25 -11.08
C ALA A 453 1.49 12.06 -9.56
N LEU A 454 2.59 12.50 -8.93
CA LEU A 454 2.73 12.44 -7.48
C LEU A 454 1.72 13.35 -6.76
N ALA A 455 1.53 14.59 -7.23
CA ALA A 455 0.52 15.49 -6.68
C ALA A 455 -0.89 14.89 -6.82
N GLY A 456 -1.20 14.35 -8.00
CA GLY A 456 -2.47 13.67 -8.25
C GLY A 456 -2.70 12.48 -7.32
N ALA A 457 -1.69 11.63 -7.14
CA ALA A 457 -1.76 10.48 -6.24
C ALA A 457 -1.98 10.89 -4.77
N ILE A 458 -1.28 11.92 -4.28
CA ILE A 458 -1.46 12.43 -2.91
C ILE A 458 -2.89 12.95 -2.71
N LEU A 459 -3.41 13.75 -3.65
CA LEU A 459 -4.76 14.30 -3.57
C LEU A 459 -5.83 13.19 -3.62
N ALA A 460 -5.72 12.31 -4.61
CA ALA A 460 -6.69 11.24 -4.82
C ALA A 460 -6.73 10.25 -3.63
N LEU A 461 -5.57 9.75 -3.20
CA LEU A 461 -5.50 8.82 -2.07
C LEU A 461 -5.92 9.46 -0.74
N SER A 462 -5.67 10.77 -0.56
CA SER A 462 -6.17 11.52 0.60
C SER A 462 -7.69 11.61 0.61
N ALA A 463 -8.31 11.87 -0.54
CA ALA A 463 -9.76 11.91 -0.71
C ALA A 463 -10.38 10.52 -0.44
N LEU A 464 -9.86 9.46 -1.06
CA LEU A 464 -10.31 8.08 -0.86
C LEU A 464 -10.19 7.65 0.60
N ARG A 465 -9.08 7.98 1.27
CA ARG A 465 -8.87 7.69 2.70
C ARG A 465 -9.91 8.37 3.60
N SER A 466 -10.45 9.50 3.16
CA SER A 466 -11.51 10.23 3.88
C SER A 466 -12.92 9.71 3.58
N GLY A 467 -13.05 8.67 2.75
CA GLY A 467 -14.32 8.08 2.33
C GLY A 467 -14.98 8.79 1.14
N ALA A 468 -14.28 9.73 0.50
CA ALA A 468 -14.75 10.41 -0.71
C ALA A 468 -14.65 9.51 -1.94
N CYS A 469 -15.43 9.83 -2.98
CA CYS A 469 -15.24 9.28 -4.32
C CYS A 469 -14.34 10.20 -5.14
N VAL A 470 -13.53 9.63 -6.01
CA VAL A 470 -12.61 10.34 -6.89
C VAL A 470 -12.95 10.02 -8.35
N GLN A 471 -13.00 11.03 -9.18
CA GLN A 471 -12.95 10.89 -10.65
C GLN A 471 -11.60 11.45 -11.08
N ALA A 472 -10.78 10.65 -11.76
CA ALA A 472 -9.49 11.08 -12.28
C ALA A 472 -9.51 11.07 -13.81
N THR A 473 -9.02 12.14 -14.42
CA THR A 473 -8.95 12.31 -15.88
C THR A 473 -7.56 12.81 -16.26
N THR A 474 -6.80 11.99 -16.94
CA THR A 474 -5.51 12.38 -17.55
C THR A 474 -5.75 12.73 -19.01
N TRP A 475 -5.26 13.88 -19.43
CA TRP A 475 -5.57 14.46 -20.74
C TRP A 475 -4.34 15.05 -21.44
N SER A 476 -4.42 15.18 -22.77
CA SER A 476 -3.41 15.82 -23.61
C SER A 476 -4.11 16.49 -24.82
N GLY A 477 -4.03 15.91 -26.01
CA GLY A 477 -4.75 16.41 -27.19
C GLY A 477 -6.27 16.14 -27.14
N PRO A 478 -7.04 16.62 -28.16
CA PRO A 478 -8.50 16.60 -28.14
C PRO A 478 -9.16 15.24 -27.90
N GLU A 479 -8.56 14.13 -28.34
CA GLU A 479 -9.07 12.77 -28.17
C GLU A 479 -8.14 11.89 -27.30
N GLN A 480 -7.11 12.50 -26.71
CA GLN A 480 -6.14 11.82 -25.86
C GLN A 480 -6.55 11.97 -24.40
N ILE A 481 -7.42 11.10 -23.96
CA ILE A 481 -8.01 11.14 -22.63
C ILE A 481 -8.02 9.71 -22.08
N ALA A 482 -7.55 9.55 -20.85
CA ALA A 482 -7.69 8.37 -20.03
C ALA A 482 -8.30 8.77 -18.69
N GLY A 483 -9.16 7.95 -18.13
CA GLY A 483 -9.79 8.31 -16.86
C GLY A 483 -10.58 7.17 -16.27
N THR A 484 -11.12 7.40 -15.08
CA THR A 484 -12.07 6.51 -14.40
C THR A 484 -13.44 6.59 -15.07
N ASP A 485 -14.25 5.54 -14.94
CA ASP A 485 -15.65 5.56 -15.39
C ASP A 485 -16.53 6.28 -14.35
N GLY A 486 -16.36 7.62 -14.27
CA GLY A 486 -17.01 8.45 -13.27
C GLY A 486 -16.32 8.43 -11.90
N PHE A 487 -17.10 8.72 -10.85
CA PHE A 487 -16.61 8.74 -9.48
C PHE A 487 -16.52 7.33 -8.90
N THR A 488 -15.32 6.93 -8.45
CA THR A 488 -15.04 5.61 -7.88
C THR A 488 -14.36 5.72 -6.51
N GLN A 489 -14.40 4.65 -5.73
CA GLN A 489 -13.59 4.45 -4.52
C GLN A 489 -12.46 3.44 -4.74
N ASP A 490 -12.31 2.92 -5.95
CA ASP A 490 -11.23 2.01 -6.31
C ASP A 490 -9.92 2.76 -6.54
N ALA A 491 -8.99 2.61 -5.58
CA ALA A 491 -7.68 3.25 -5.65
C ALA A 491 -6.84 2.78 -6.85
N GLN A 492 -7.01 1.53 -7.30
CA GLN A 492 -6.26 0.99 -8.43
C GLN A 492 -6.72 1.62 -9.75
N GLU A 493 -8.03 1.75 -9.94
CA GLU A 493 -8.60 2.43 -11.10
C GLU A 493 -8.16 3.89 -11.16
N VAL A 494 -8.21 4.59 -10.02
CA VAL A 494 -7.78 6.00 -9.93
C VAL A 494 -6.29 6.15 -10.22
N LEU A 495 -5.43 5.30 -9.65
CA LEU A 495 -3.99 5.36 -9.89
C LEU A 495 -3.64 5.00 -11.33
N ALA A 496 -4.32 4.03 -11.95
CA ALA A 496 -4.12 3.69 -13.36
C ALA A 496 -4.44 4.88 -14.27
N ALA A 497 -5.49 5.65 -13.96
CA ALA A 497 -5.81 6.89 -14.67
C ALA A 497 -4.72 7.97 -14.48
N ILE A 498 -4.18 8.11 -13.25
CA ILE A 498 -3.15 9.11 -12.91
C ILE A 498 -1.83 8.85 -13.65
N VAL A 499 -1.43 7.58 -13.82
CA VAL A 499 -0.16 7.22 -14.48
C VAL A 499 -0.27 7.10 -15.99
N ALA A 500 -1.45 7.29 -16.56
CA ALA A 500 -1.62 7.34 -18.03
C ALA A 500 -0.85 8.53 -18.61
N HIS A 501 -0.23 8.32 -19.77
CA HIS A 501 0.55 9.37 -20.44
C HIS A 501 0.40 9.32 -21.96
N PHE A 502 0.27 10.51 -22.57
CA PHE A 502 0.08 10.64 -24.02
C PHE A 502 1.21 11.40 -24.71
N GLY A 503 1.80 12.42 -24.07
CA GLY A 503 2.90 13.21 -24.62
C GLY A 503 2.53 14.07 -25.84
N GLY A 504 1.25 14.41 -26.01
CA GLY A 504 0.72 15.15 -27.15
C GLY A 504 0.62 16.67 -26.93
N SER A 505 -0.34 17.30 -27.61
CA SER A 505 -0.70 18.71 -27.46
C SER A 505 -1.50 18.95 -26.16
N THR A 506 -1.83 20.23 -25.89
CA THR A 506 -2.55 20.61 -24.67
C THR A 506 -3.95 21.12 -25.03
N SER A 507 -4.99 20.31 -24.72
CA SER A 507 -6.39 20.67 -24.94
C SER A 507 -7.24 20.12 -23.79
N PHE A 508 -7.67 21.00 -22.88
CA PHE A 508 -8.43 20.60 -21.69
C PHE A 508 -9.80 19.98 -22.07
N PRO A 509 -10.21 18.88 -21.43
CA PRO A 509 -11.42 18.12 -21.78
C PRO A 509 -12.71 18.76 -21.21
N LEU A 510 -13.07 19.98 -21.68
CA LEU A 510 -14.27 20.72 -21.25
C LEU A 510 -15.56 19.89 -21.35
N GLY A 511 -15.64 18.99 -22.34
CA GLY A 511 -16.79 18.11 -22.52
C GLY A 511 -17.01 17.13 -21.36
N ILE A 512 -15.93 16.63 -20.75
CA ILE A 512 -16.02 15.77 -19.54
C ILE A 512 -16.46 16.61 -18.36
N MET A 513 -15.83 17.74 -18.11
CA MET A 513 -16.17 18.65 -17.04
C MET A 513 -17.65 19.10 -17.11
N SER A 514 -18.13 19.43 -18.30
CA SER A 514 -19.53 19.79 -18.54
C SER A 514 -20.48 18.63 -18.23
N ARG A 515 -20.19 17.42 -18.68
CA ARG A 515 -21.01 16.24 -18.37
C ARG A 515 -21.02 15.94 -16.88
N THR A 516 -19.87 16.04 -16.22
CA THR A 516 -19.74 15.75 -14.80
C THR A 516 -20.50 16.74 -13.93
N HIS A 517 -20.43 18.05 -14.22
CA HIS A 517 -20.94 19.08 -13.31
C HIS A 517 -22.20 19.80 -13.80
N LEU A 518 -22.41 19.93 -15.15
CA LEU A 518 -23.49 20.75 -15.69
C LEU A 518 -24.66 19.94 -16.27
N ALA A 519 -24.49 18.62 -16.56
CA ALA A 519 -25.58 17.81 -17.06
C ALA A 519 -26.69 17.66 -16.02
N ALA A 520 -27.95 17.82 -16.43
CA ALA A 520 -29.11 17.59 -15.57
C ALA A 520 -29.19 16.14 -15.12
N ARG A 521 -29.40 15.90 -13.82
CA ARG A 521 -29.67 14.57 -13.29
C ARG A 521 -31.16 14.26 -13.34
N ALA A 522 -31.48 13.06 -13.83
CA ALA A 522 -32.85 12.58 -13.93
C ALA A 522 -33.52 12.32 -12.56
N ASP A 523 -32.74 12.17 -11.49
CA ASP A 523 -33.18 11.76 -10.17
C ASP A 523 -33.44 12.90 -9.18
N GLY A 524 -33.21 14.17 -9.58
CA GLY A 524 -33.44 15.34 -8.73
C GLY A 524 -32.62 15.37 -7.42
N ALA A 525 -31.76 14.38 -7.18
CA ALA A 525 -30.95 14.28 -5.97
C ALA A 525 -29.81 15.32 -6.03
N GLY A 526 -29.67 16.13 -4.99
CA GLY A 526 -28.57 17.08 -4.86
C GLY A 526 -27.21 16.37 -4.92
N ARG A 527 -26.26 16.90 -5.71
CA ARG A 527 -24.90 16.35 -5.81
C ARG A 527 -24.17 16.50 -4.47
N ALA A 528 -23.39 15.49 -4.09
CA ALA A 528 -22.40 15.68 -3.03
C ALA A 528 -21.41 16.78 -3.47
N PRO A 529 -20.95 17.64 -2.55
CA PRO A 529 -19.98 18.67 -2.88
C PRO A 529 -18.72 18.02 -3.48
N CYS A 530 -18.21 18.63 -4.54
CA CYS A 530 -17.06 18.12 -5.26
C CYS A 530 -16.01 19.22 -5.39
N HIS A 531 -14.77 18.90 -5.06
CA HIS A 531 -13.62 19.77 -5.28
C HIS A 531 -13.01 19.48 -6.66
N ILE A 532 -12.82 20.50 -7.48
CA ILE A 532 -12.18 20.37 -8.79
C ILE A 532 -10.69 20.68 -8.64
N ALA A 533 -9.82 19.73 -8.92
CA ALA A 533 -8.37 19.92 -8.91
C ALA A 533 -7.80 19.70 -10.30
N VAL A 534 -7.00 20.66 -10.78
CA VAL A 534 -6.31 20.56 -12.07
C VAL A 534 -4.81 20.71 -11.84
N VAL A 535 -4.03 19.75 -12.33
CA VAL A 535 -2.57 19.76 -12.26
C VAL A 535 -2.01 19.85 -13.69
N SER A 536 -1.37 20.97 -14.03
CA SER A 536 -0.91 21.28 -15.38
C SER A 536 0.30 22.23 -15.34
N ASP A 537 0.70 22.72 -16.47
CA ASP A 537 1.61 23.88 -16.64
C ASP A 537 0.83 25.12 -17.10
N ASP A 538 1.44 25.98 -17.90
CA ASP A 538 0.80 27.13 -18.52
C ASP A 538 -0.29 26.74 -19.54
N GLY A 539 -0.32 25.49 -20.00
CA GLY A 539 -1.37 24.92 -20.85
C GLY A 539 -2.76 24.90 -20.23
N VAL A 540 -2.88 25.10 -18.90
CA VAL A 540 -4.16 25.26 -18.19
C VAL A 540 -5.07 26.33 -18.81
N VAL A 541 -4.53 27.31 -19.53
CA VAL A 541 -5.29 28.36 -20.23
C VAL A 541 -6.32 27.75 -21.17
N SER A 542 -6.06 26.58 -21.76
CA SER A 542 -7.03 25.88 -22.62
C SER A 542 -8.35 25.51 -21.92
N MET A 543 -8.36 25.42 -20.59
CA MET A 543 -9.55 25.20 -19.76
C MET A 543 -10.55 26.37 -19.83
N PHE A 544 -10.08 27.57 -20.17
CA PHE A 544 -10.87 28.79 -20.22
C PHE A 544 -11.07 29.30 -21.66
N ALA A 545 -10.82 28.47 -22.66
CA ALA A 545 -10.89 28.85 -24.07
C ALA A 545 -12.30 29.27 -24.53
N ASP A 546 -13.34 28.84 -23.82
CA ASP A 546 -14.74 29.22 -24.10
C ASP A 546 -15.22 30.45 -23.30
N HIS A 547 -14.38 30.98 -22.42
CA HIS A 547 -14.70 32.20 -21.66
C HIS A 547 -14.47 33.43 -22.49
N ARG A 548 -15.55 34.10 -22.91
CA ARG A 548 -15.47 35.38 -23.62
C ARG A 548 -15.53 36.53 -22.60
N SER A 549 -14.39 37.13 -22.30
CA SER A 549 -14.35 38.43 -21.64
C SER A 549 -14.92 39.47 -22.62
N GLY A 550 -16.02 40.12 -22.26
CA GLY A 550 -16.73 41.05 -23.10
C GLY A 550 -15.93 42.32 -23.41
N GLU A 551 -15.09 42.27 -24.44
CA GLU A 551 -14.56 43.46 -25.15
C GLU A 551 -15.36 43.81 -26.40
N CYS A 552 -16.54 43.20 -26.62
CA CYS A 552 -17.50 43.66 -27.64
C CYS A 552 -18.56 44.53 -26.94
N GLU A 553 -18.46 45.81 -27.16
CA GLU A 553 -19.25 46.90 -26.55
C GLU A 553 -20.78 46.91 -26.81
N ASN A 554 -21.42 45.79 -27.20
CA ASN A 554 -22.85 45.88 -27.57
C ASN A 554 -23.77 44.73 -27.20
N THR A 555 -23.32 43.71 -26.41
CA THR A 555 -24.27 42.74 -25.85
C THR A 555 -23.86 42.46 -24.39
N GLY A 556 -24.61 42.99 -23.46
CA GLY A 556 -24.36 42.95 -22.03
C GLY A 556 -24.58 41.54 -21.38
N SER A 557 -24.12 40.47 -22.02
CA SER A 557 -24.09 39.13 -21.47
C SER A 557 -22.64 38.65 -21.36
N ASN A 558 -22.06 38.72 -20.15
CA ASN A 558 -20.90 37.94 -19.79
C ASN A 558 -21.31 36.46 -19.81
N GLU A 559 -21.06 35.74 -20.88
CA GLU A 559 -21.21 34.28 -20.88
C GLU A 559 -20.05 33.67 -20.13
N GLU A 560 -20.33 33.22 -18.89
CA GLU A 560 -19.38 32.47 -18.11
C GLU A 560 -19.03 31.14 -18.79
N GLY A 561 -17.73 30.87 -18.97
CA GLY A 561 -17.25 29.63 -19.59
C GLY A 561 -17.61 28.39 -18.77
N ILE A 562 -17.52 27.21 -19.38
CA ILE A 562 -17.84 25.90 -18.77
C ILE A 562 -17.08 25.71 -17.47
N ALA A 563 -15.80 26.06 -17.41
CA ALA A 563 -14.96 25.90 -16.24
C ALA A 563 -15.46 26.67 -15.01
N VAL A 564 -15.93 27.91 -15.20
CA VAL A 564 -16.46 28.75 -14.12
C VAL A 564 -17.83 28.24 -13.64
N ARG A 565 -18.70 27.89 -14.58
CA ARG A 565 -20.01 27.30 -14.26
C ARG A 565 -19.90 25.96 -13.56
N ALA A 566 -18.92 25.11 -13.98
CA ALA A 566 -18.66 23.83 -13.35
C ALA A 566 -18.16 24.00 -11.92
N LEU A 567 -17.29 24.98 -11.64
CA LEU A 567 -16.83 25.30 -10.30
C LEU A 567 -17.98 25.66 -9.36
N THR A 568 -18.87 26.53 -9.80
CA THR A 568 -20.08 26.92 -9.05
C THR A 568 -21.00 25.72 -8.80
N ALA A 569 -21.22 24.88 -9.83
CA ALA A 569 -22.08 23.70 -9.72
C ALA A 569 -21.46 22.58 -8.85
N ALA A 570 -20.15 22.48 -8.79
CA ALA A 570 -19.44 21.49 -7.96
C ALA A 570 -19.55 21.77 -6.47
N GLY A 571 -19.60 23.05 -6.06
CA GLY A 571 -19.88 23.48 -4.68
C GLY A 571 -18.80 23.12 -3.65
N GLY A 572 -17.69 22.49 -4.04
CA GLY A 572 -16.58 22.11 -3.17
C GLY A 572 -15.31 22.94 -3.38
N GLY A 573 -15.38 23.98 -4.23
CA GLY A 573 -14.22 24.80 -4.58
C GLY A 573 -13.35 24.20 -5.67
N GLY A 574 -12.29 24.92 -6.05
CA GLY A 574 -11.36 24.46 -7.10
C GLY A 574 -9.93 24.90 -6.86
N THR A 575 -8.99 24.07 -7.27
CA THR A 575 -7.55 24.30 -7.13
C THR A 575 -6.84 24.03 -8.45
N LEU A 576 -5.97 24.95 -8.85
CA LEU A 576 -5.05 24.81 -9.97
C LEU A 576 -3.63 24.68 -9.46
N LEU A 577 -3.00 23.55 -9.73
CA LEU A 577 -1.60 23.26 -9.43
C LEU A 577 -0.78 23.42 -10.69
N LEU A 578 0.03 24.46 -10.77
CA LEU A 578 0.74 24.80 -11.98
C LEU A 578 2.24 24.56 -11.84
N ASN A 579 2.79 23.71 -12.70
CA ASN A 579 4.22 23.49 -12.83
C ASN A 579 4.88 24.65 -13.59
N THR A 580 4.78 25.85 -13.03
CA THR A 580 5.33 27.08 -13.62
C THR A 580 5.85 28.04 -12.54
N GLU A 581 6.57 29.09 -12.96
CA GLU A 581 7.14 30.05 -12.04
C GLU A 581 6.06 30.88 -11.31
N PRO A 582 6.23 31.18 -9.99
CA PRO A 582 5.26 31.97 -9.23
C PRO A 582 4.97 33.35 -9.83
N GLU A 583 5.97 33.94 -10.49
CA GLU A 583 5.80 35.23 -11.20
C GLU A 583 4.96 35.10 -12.48
N HIS A 584 5.00 33.93 -13.11
CA HIS A 584 4.16 33.61 -14.26
C HIS A 584 2.71 33.41 -13.85
N VAL A 585 2.48 32.69 -12.76
CA VAL A 585 1.16 32.50 -12.16
C VAL A 585 0.47 33.83 -11.87
N LYS A 586 1.21 34.81 -11.31
CA LYS A 586 0.67 36.15 -11.04
C LYS A 586 0.25 36.92 -12.29
N LYS A 587 0.81 36.59 -13.46
CA LYS A 587 0.47 37.21 -14.74
C LYS A 587 -0.71 36.51 -15.41
N LEU A 588 -1.00 35.25 -15.06
CA LEU A 588 -2.16 34.52 -15.57
C LEU A 588 -3.43 35.09 -14.91
N ARG A 589 -4.19 35.86 -15.68
CA ARG A 589 -5.53 36.32 -15.26
C ARG A 589 -6.53 35.22 -15.59
N LEU A 590 -6.68 34.26 -14.70
CA LEU A 590 -7.62 33.16 -14.90
C LEU A 590 -9.00 33.55 -14.42
N PRO A 591 -10.09 33.28 -15.18
CA PRO A 591 -11.45 33.52 -14.75
C PRO A 591 -11.86 32.54 -13.64
N GLY A 592 -12.76 32.99 -12.77
CA GLY A 592 -13.31 32.17 -11.67
C GLY A 592 -12.49 32.24 -10.38
N GLU A 593 -13.03 31.58 -9.33
CA GLU A 593 -12.45 31.58 -7.98
C GLU A 593 -11.62 30.33 -7.71
N TYR A 594 -10.78 29.93 -8.66
CA TYR A 594 -9.83 28.83 -8.44
C TYR A 594 -8.66 29.30 -7.57
N ALA A 595 -8.31 28.50 -6.55
CA ALA A 595 -7.08 28.71 -5.80
C ALA A 595 -5.88 28.26 -6.66
N VAL A 596 -4.97 29.19 -6.99
CA VAL A 596 -3.84 28.90 -7.90
C VAL A 596 -2.55 28.79 -7.10
N HIS A 597 -1.84 27.69 -7.30
CA HIS A 597 -0.59 27.37 -6.62
C HIS A 597 0.49 26.98 -7.64
N SER A 598 1.72 27.49 -7.43
CA SER A 598 2.89 27.11 -8.22
C SER A 598 3.61 25.95 -7.55
N VAL A 599 3.95 24.90 -8.29
CA VAL A 599 4.64 23.71 -7.81
C VAL A 599 5.65 23.27 -8.86
N ARG A 600 6.95 23.49 -8.63
CA ARG A 600 8.02 23.24 -9.62
C ARG A 600 8.86 21.99 -9.37
N ASN A 601 8.92 21.55 -8.14
CA ASN A 601 9.76 20.43 -7.76
C ASN A 601 9.07 19.54 -6.70
N LEU A 602 9.64 18.38 -6.48
CA LEU A 602 9.12 17.38 -5.55
C LEU A 602 8.97 17.87 -4.12
N ASP A 603 9.91 18.69 -3.66
CA ASP A 603 9.87 19.23 -2.30
C ASP A 603 8.73 20.25 -2.14
N GLU A 604 8.42 21.00 -3.21
CA GLU A 604 7.28 21.88 -3.24
C GLU A 604 5.97 21.07 -3.29
N VAL A 605 5.90 19.97 -4.08
CA VAL A 605 4.75 19.04 -4.07
C VAL A 605 4.53 18.48 -2.67
N ARG A 606 5.58 18.01 -2.02
CA ARG A 606 5.55 17.46 -0.67
C ARG A 606 5.08 18.47 0.38
N ARG A 607 5.61 19.69 0.33
CA ARG A 607 5.20 20.81 1.22
C ARG A 607 3.78 21.30 0.92
N PHE A 608 3.44 21.35 -0.36
CA PHE A 608 2.13 21.77 -0.82
C PHE A 608 1.03 20.86 -0.32
N SER A 609 1.25 19.54 -0.30
CA SER A 609 0.27 18.56 0.19
C SER A 609 -0.17 18.87 1.63
N ALA A 610 0.78 19.25 2.48
CA ALA A 610 0.49 19.66 3.85
C ALA A 610 -0.20 21.05 3.91
N GLY A 611 0.16 21.97 3.00
CA GLY A 611 -0.43 23.32 2.90
C GLY A 611 -1.80 23.33 2.24
N LEU A 612 -2.03 22.46 1.23
CA LEU A 612 -3.29 22.37 0.51
C LEU A 612 -4.45 21.96 1.41
N ALA A 613 -4.22 21.00 2.29
CA ALA A 613 -5.22 20.63 3.29
C ALA A 613 -5.66 21.88 4.10
N ARG A 614 -4.71 22.70 4.54
CA ARG A 614 -5.01 23.95 5.24
C ARG A 614 -5.70 24.97 4.34
N ALA A 615 -5.19 25.20 3.14
CA ALA A 615 -5.74 26.21 2.21
C ALA A 615 -7.18 25.92 1.75
N ILE A 616 -7.49 24.64 1.48
CA ILE A 616 -8.87 24.23 1.14
C ILE A 616 -9.83 24.42 2.32
N TRP A 617 -9.34 24.39 3.57
CA TRP A 617 -10.17 24.41 4.78
C TRP A 617 -10.16 25.74 5.50
N GLU A 618 -9.15 26.58 5.33
CA GLU A 618 -9.03 27.90 5.95
C GLU A 618 -9.55 29.03 5.05
N ALA A 619 -9.97 28.72 3.80
CA ALA A 619 -10.62 29.71 2.97
C ALA A 619 -11.90 30.23 3.69
N PRO A 620 -12.05 31.53 3.89
CA PRO A 620 -13.23 32.09 4.55
C PRO A 620 -14.47 31.70 3.73
N ARG A 621 -15.43 31.09 4.39
CA ARG A 621 -16.74 30.72 3.86
C ARG A 621 -17.61 31.94 3.70
#